data_9fed12c9a464a9609d37607f600fa215
#
_entry.id   9fed12c9a464a9609d37607f600fa215
#
_cell.length_a   1.000
_cell.length_b   1.000
_cell.length_c   1.000
_cell.angle_alpha   90.00
_cell.angle_beta   90.00
_cell.angle_gamma   90.00
#
_symmetry.space_group_name_H-M   'P 1'
#
loop_
_entity.id
_entity.type
_entity.pdbx_description
1 polymer ?
#
loop_
_entity_poly.entity_id
_entity_poly.type
_entity_poly.pdbx_seq_one_letter_code
_entity_poly.pdbx_strand_id
1 'polypeptide(L)'
;MMALNALAIDTMLPALHNIATTYSLQHENDQQLVIFAYVLGFGAPQLVFGPISDRFGRKGVALFCIAAYSIAGFACMLSWTFDLLLFTRFLQGIAASGIRVVAVSIVRDLMEGRAMARIMSLVMTVFMIVPILAPAVGQGVMLLAPWQWTFGILSLAGIGCGTWIALRLPETLKPEDRQPLNVAQTFRGYKRVVTTPVTIGYMGASGVIFGALFSYVASSEQVFREVFNKTDTFVLWFAGIAGALSVSNFMNSRIVERFGMRRVSHTVLIGFILLSILNAVLMATMGERLEIFYPLFALTFACFGMMGANFSALGMEPLGRIAGTASAAYGFMTTTVASFFGWMVASRFDGSVVPILEGYVGLGIASLVIVLITERGKLFGTREDEA
;
A
#
# COMPACT_ATOMS: atom_id res chain seq x y z
N MET A 1 -5.46 -6.79 -13.49
CA MET A 1 -4.06 -6.63 -13.03
C MET A 1 -3.95 -5.88 -11.70
N MET A 2 -4.33 -4.61 -11.61
CA MET A 2 -4.12 -3.80 -10.41
C MET A 2 -4.88 -4.34 -9.17
N ALA A 3 -6.09 -4.84 -9.32
CA ALA A 3 -6.86 -5.45 -8.23
C ALA A 3 -6.18 -6.66 -7.57
N LEU A 4 -5.36 -7.43 -8.32
CA LEU A 4 -4.67 -8.60 -7.77
C LEU A 4 -3.76 -8.25 -6.58
N ASN A 5 -3.15 -7.06 -6.58
CA ASN A 5 -2.26 -6.63 -5.50
C ASN A 5 -3.02 -6.35 -4.19
N ALA A 6 -4.14 -5.63 -4.27
CA ALA A 6 -4.96 -5.35 -3.10
C ALA A 6 -5.63 -6.63 -2.58
N LEU A 7 -6.18 -7.46 -3.49
CA LEU A 7 -6.72 -8.77 -3.13
C LEU A 7 -5.67 -9.64 -2.42
N ALA A 8 -4.41 -9.64 -2.88
CA ALA A 8 -3.35 -10.47 -2.29
C ALA A 8 -3.02 -10.11 -0.84
N ILE A 9 -3.25 -8.87 -0.42
CA ILE A 9 -3.01 -8.44 0.94
C ILE A 9 -4.26 -8.69 1.79
N ASP A 10 -5.42 -8.21 1.33
CA ASP A 10 -6.58 -8.08 2.20
C ASP A 10 -7.45 -9.35 2.27
N THR A 11 -7.42 -10.23 1.23
CA THR A 11 -8.22 -11.47 1.21
C THR A 11 -7.78 -12.46 2.29
N MET A 12 -6.52 -12.44 2.71
CA MET A 12 -6.03 -13.37 3.71
C MET A 12 -6.16 -12.87 5.15
N LEU A 13 -6.58 -11.62 5.38
CA LEU A 13 -6.67 -11.05 6.74
C LEU A 13 -7.53 -11.92 7.69
N PRO A 14 -8.71 -12.41 7.31
CA PRO A 14 -9.50 -13.29 8.16
C PRO A 14 -8.82 -14.62 8.46
N ALA A 15 -7.85 -15.04 7.64
CA ALA A 15 -7.15 -16.30 7.76
C ALA A 15 -5.91 -16.24 8.68
N LEU A 16 -5.46 -15.07 9.11
CA LEU A 16 -4.21 -14.89 9.85
C LEU A 16 -4.16 -15.74 11.13
N HIS A 17 -5.21 -15.74 11.92
CA HIS A 17 -5.29 -16.56 13.12
C HIS A 17 -5.20 -18.06 12.81
N ASN A 18 -5.86 -18.51 11.75
CA ASN A 18 -5.80 -19.92 11.34
C ASN A 18 -4.39 -20.31 10.85
N ILE A 19 -3.67 -19.37 10.24
CA ILE A 19 -2.25 -19.54 9.87
C ILE A 19 -1.41 -19.71 11.13
N ALA A 20 -1.57 -18.82 12.12
CA ALA A 20 -0.85 -18.91 13.39
C ALA A 20 -1.05 -20.23 14.10
N THR A 21 -2.29 -20.72 14.19
CA THR A 21 -2.65 -21.99 14.82
C THR A 21 -2.11 -23.19 14.03
N THR A 22 -2.21 -23.15 12.68
CA THR A 22 -1.74 -24.25 11.83
C THR A 22 -0.24 -24.49 11.96
N TYR A 23 0.55 -23.42 12.03
CA TYR A 23 2.01 -23.50 12.16
C TYR A 23 2.49 -23.45 13.62
N SER A 24 1.58 -23.42 14.59
CA SER A 24 1.88 -23.38 16.04
C SER A 24 2.89 -22.28 16.37
N LEU A 25 2.63 -21.04 15.90
CA LEU A 25 3.54 -19.91 16.10
C LEU A 25 3.68 -19.60 17.59
N GLN A 26 4.93 -19.40 18.05
CA GLN A 26 5.22 -19.10 19.46
C GLN A 26 4.74 -17.70 19.87
N HIS A 27 4.80 -16.75 18.93
CA HIS A 27 4.31 -15.40 19.12
C HIS A 27 3.17 -15.12 18.13
N GLU A 28 2.01 -14.74 18.63
CA GLU A 28 0.84 -14.49 17.77
C GLU A 28 1.10 -13.36 16.76
N ASN A 29 1.96 -12.38 17.10
CA ASN A 29 2.34 -11.31 16.18
C ASN A 29 3.10 -11.80 14.94
N ASP A 30 3.71 -12.99 14.97
CA ASP A 30 4.44 -13.53 13.83
C ASP A 30 3.52 -13.77 12.62
N GLN A 31 2.20 -13.99 12.82
CA GLN A 31 1.23 -14.08 11.73
C GLN A 31 1.25 -12.86 10.80
N GLN A 32 1.60 -11.68 11.32
CA GLN A 32 1.70 -10.43 10.56
C GLN A 32 2.82 -10.47 9.52
N LEU A 33 3.86 -11.30 9.74
CA LEU A 33 4.99 -11.47 8.81
C LEU A 33 4.53 -11.96 7.43
N VAL A 34 3.41 -12.66 7.35
CA VAL A 34 2.82 -13.11 6.08
C VAL A 34 2.46 -11.93 5.17
N ILE A 35 2.02 -10.80 5.75
CA ILE A 35 1.75 -9.56 5.03
C ILE A 35 3.06 -8.85 4.70
N PHE A 36 3.94 -8.69 5.70
CA PHE A 36 5.18 -7.93 5.52
C PHE A 36 6.14 -8.62 4.55
N ALA A 37 6.20 -9.94 4.49
CA ALA A 37 6.97 -10.68 3.49
C ALA A 37 6.52 -10.33 2.07
N TYR A 38 5.21 -10.30 1.81
CA TYR A 38 4.67 -9.90 0.52
C TYR A 38 4.97 -8.43 0.19
N VAL A 39 4.74 -7.51 1.13
CA VAL A 39 4.94 -6.06 0.90
C VAL A 39 6.42 -5.75 0.70
N LEU A 40 7.33 -6.42 1.41
CA LEU A 40 8.77 -6.29 1.21
C LEU A 40 9.19 -6.77 -0.19
N GLY A 41 8.68 -7.94 -0.61
CA GLY A 41 8.89 -8.44 -1.97
C GLY A 41 8.32 -7.51 -3.04
N PHE A 42 7.22 -6.84 -2.75
CA PHE A 42 6.56 -5.91 -3.67
C PHE A 42 7.30 -4.58 -3.82
N GLY A 43 8.03 -4.11 -2.79
CA GLY A 43 8.65 -2.78 -2.78
C GLY A 43 9.84 -2.66 -3.72
N ALA A 44 10.91 -3.38 -3.46
CA ALA A 44 12.20 -3.22 -4.12
C ALA A 44 12.19 -3.43 -5.65
N PRO A 45 11.49 -4.44 -6.20
CA PRO A 45 11.53 -4.71 -7.63
C PRO A 45 10.81 -3.66 -8.48
N GLN A 46 10.02 -2.75 -7.90
CA GLN A 46 9.40 -1.64 -8.63
C GLN A 46 10.42 -0.79 -9.38
N LEU A 47 11.65 -0.68 -8.86
CA LEU A 47 12.74 0.05 -9.49
C LEU A 47 13.24 -0.61 -10.78
N VAL A 48 13.05 -1.92 -10.93
CA VAL A 48 13.67 -2.71 -12.00
C VAL A 48 12.66 -3.06 -13.11
N PHE A 49 11.39 -3.32 -12.76
CA PHE A 49 10.39 -3.75 -13.75
C PHE A 49 10.03 -2.71 -14.81
N GLY A 50 10.20 -1.40 -14.52
CA GLY A 50 10.05 -0.35 -15.52
C GLY A 50 11.01 -0.56 -16.70
N PRO A 51 12.33 -0.44 -16.49
CA PRO A 51 13.36 -0.69 -17.52
C PRO A 51 13.25 -2.07 -18.18
N ILE A 52 12.93 -3.13 -17.42
CA ILE A 52 12.73 -4.47 -17.98
C ILE A 52 11.59 -4.47 -19.00
N SER A 53 10.45 -3.87 -18.65
CA SER A 53 9.31 -3.83 -19.57
C SER A 53 9.51 -2.89 -20.76
N ASP A 54 10.34 -1.85 -20.61
CA ASP A 54 10.77 -0.99 -21.73
C ASP A 54 11.66 -1.73 -22.74
N ARG A 55 12.40 -2.74 -22.28
CA ARG A 55 13.29 -3.55 -23.12
C ARG A 55 12.59 -4.72 -23.78
N PHE A 56 11.86 -5.52 -22.99
CA PHE A 56 11.33 -6.81 -23.43
C PHE A 56 9.88 -6.74 -23.94
N GLY A 57 9.24 -5.58 -23.83
CA GLY A 57 7.84 -5.39 -24.17
C GLY A 57 6.89 -5.56 -22.96
N ARG A 58 5.74 -4.89 -23.04
CA ARG A 58 4.78 -4.85 -21.92
C ARG A 58 4.08 -6.18 -21.71
N LYS A 59 3.51 -6.74 -22.81
CA LYS A 59 2.70 -7.97 -22.73
C LYS A 59 3.52 -9.15 -22.22
N GLY A 60 4.72 -9.36 -22.74
CA GLY A 60 5.59 -10.47 -22.33
C GLY A 60 5.94 -10.43 -20.85
N VAL A 61 6.37 -9.26 -20.36
CA VAL A 61 6.71 -9.07 -18.94
C VAL A 61 5.48 -9.18 -18.05
N ALA A 62 4.32 -8.65 -18.47
CA ALA A 62 3.06 -8.80 -17.72
C ALA A 62 2.68 -10.28 -17.54
N LEU A 63 2.71 -11.06 -18.62
CA LEU A 63 2.37 -12.49 -18.58
C LEU A 63 3.35 -13.28 -17.72
N PHE A 64 4.64 -13.00 -17.81
CA PHE A 64 5.66 -13.61 -16.94
C PHE A 64 5.38 -13.31 -15.46
N CYS A 65 5.15 -12.05 -15.12
CA CYS A 65 4.86 -11.66 -13.74
C CYS A 65 3.55 -12.28 -13.23
N ILE A 66 2.50 -12.35 -14.05
CA ILE A 66 1.22 -12.98 -13.65
C ILE A 66 1.40 -14.50 -13.45
N ALA A 67 2.15 -15.15 -14.32
CA ALA A 67 2.47 -16.58 -14.18
C ALA A 67 3.27 -16.83 -12.89
N ALA A 68 4.33 -16.05 -12.65
CA ALA A 68 5.13 -16.13 -11.43
C ALA A 68 4.29 -15.87 -10.17
N TYR A 69 3.39 -14.86 -10.21
CA TYR A 69 2.45 -14.57 -9.12
C TYR A 69 1.53 -15.75 -8.82
N SER A 70 0.96 -16.38 -9.85
CA SER A 70 0.05 -17.51 -9.69
C SER A 70 0.78 -18.76 -9.18
N ILE A 71 1.97 -19.03 -9.71
CA ILE A 71 2.82 -20.15 -9.23
C ILE A 71 3.20 -19.95 -7.76
N ALA A 72 3.66 -18.75 -7.40
CA ALA A 72 4.01 -18.42 -6.02
C ALA A 72 2.77 -18.50 -5.09
N GLY A 73 1.59 -18.09 -5.56
CA GLY A 73 0.34 -18.23 -4.80
C GLY A 73 -0.04 -19.69 -4.56
N PHE A 74 0.10 -20.57 -5.55
CA PHE A 74 -0.07 -22.02 -5.33
C PHE A 74 1.00 -22.60 -4.41
N ALA A 75 2.23 -22.10 -4.47
CA ALA A 75 3.27 -22.50 -3.53
C ALA A 75 2.94 -22.06 -2.10
N CYS A 76 2.34 -20.87 -1.90
CA CYS A 76 1.80 -20.45 -0.60
C CYS A 76 0.72 -21.41 -0.09
N MET A 77 -0.21 -21.82 -0.96
CA MET A 77 -1.28 -22.77 -0.62
C MET A 77 -0.73 -24.12 -0.17
N LEU A 78 0.37 -24.58 -0.76
CA LEU A 78 0.99 -25.87 -0.51
C LEU A 78 2.14 -25.80 0.53
N SER A 79 2.36 -24.67 1.17
CA SER A 79 3.45 -24.51 2.14
C SER A 79 3.20 -25.36 3.39
N TRP A 80 4.20 -26.20 3.76
CA TRP A 80 4.15 -27.06 4.95
C TRP A 80 4.90 -26.49 6.15
N THR A 81 5.67 -25.41 5.98
CA THR A 81 6.32 -24.66 7.06
C THR A 81 6.00 -23.17 6.94
N PHE A 82 6.05 -22.46 8.07
CA PHE A 82 5.83 -21.03 8.09
C PHE A 82 6.89 -20.27 7.29
N ASP A 83 8.17 -20.66 7.40
CA ASP A 83 9.26 -20.03 6.65
C ASP A 83 9.07 -20.20 5.13
N LEU A 84 8.61 -21.35 4.67
CA LEU A 84 8.29 -21.56 3.26
C LEU A 84 7.13 -20.68 2.82
N LEU A 85 6.11 -20.50 3.66
CA LEU A 85 5.01 -19.58 3.39
C LEU A 85 5.54 -18.15 3.26
N LEU A 86 6.39 -17.68 4.16
CA LEU A 86 6.99 -16.34 4.10
C LEU A 86 7.83 -16.17 2.83
N PHE A 87 8.66 -17.15 2.48
CA PHE A 87 9.48 -17.11 1.27
C PHE A 87 8.62 -17.06 -0.01
N THR A 88 7.60 -17.89 -0.09
CA THR A 88 6.70 -17.91 -1.27
C THR A 88 5.86 -16.63 -1.35
N ARG A 89 5.46 -16.06 -0.22
CA ARG A 89 4.82 -14.73 -0.14
C ARG A 89 5.74 -13.63 -0.64
N PHE A 90 7.00 -13.65 -0.26
CA PHE A 90 8.01 -12.70 -0.76
C PHE A 90 8.15 -12.79 -2.29
N LEU A 91 8.25 -14.01 -2.85
CA LEU A 91 8.30 -14.23 -4.30
C LEU A 91 7.01 -13.75 -5.00
N GLN A 92 5.85 -13.99 -4.40
CA GLN A 92 4.57 -13.51 -4.90
C GLN A 92 4.52 -11.98 -4.92
N GLY A 93 5.08 -11.32 -3.90
CA GLY A 93 5.25 -9.87 -3.86
C GLY A 93 6.12 -9.34 -4.98
N ILE A 94 7.27 -9.97 -5.27
CA ILE A 94 8.14 -9.62 -6.39
C ILE A 94 7.36 -9.63 -7.71
N ALA A 95 6.63 -10.71 -7.97
CA ALA A 95 5.84 -10.85 -9.19
C ALA A 95 4.72 -9.79 -9.28
N ALA A 96 4.04 -9.54 -8.18
CA ALA A 96 2.99 -8.52 -8.07
C ALA A 96 3.49 -7.09 -8.36
N SER A 97 4.73 -6.79 -7.95
CA SER A 97 5.41 -5.53 -8.26
C SER A 97 5.49 -5.28 -9.77
N GLY A 98 5.93 -6.29 -10.54
CA GLY A 98 5.97 -6.22 -11.99
C GLY A 98 4.59 -6.03 -12.62
N ILE A 99 3.58 -6.73 -12.11
CA ILE A 99 2.18 -6.58 -12.58
C ILE A 99 1.71 -5.13 -12.43
N ARG A 100 1.99 -4.48 -11.29
CA ARG A 100 1.62 -3.08 -11.05
C ARG A 100 2.34 -2.12 -11.99
N VAL A 101 3.66 -2.22 -12.09
CA VAL A 101 4.48 -1.31 -12.89
C VAL A 101 4.09 -1.39 -14.36
N VAL A 102 3.94 -2.61 -14.88
CA VAL A 102 3.57 -2.85 -16.28
C VAL A 102 2.15 -2.40 -16.57
N ALA A 103 1.19 -2.60 -15.64
CA ALA A 103 -0.18 -2.14 -15.82
C ALA A 103 -0.27 -0.62 -16.02
N VAL A 104 0.46 0.15 -15.21
CA VAL A 104 0.54 1.62 -15.36
C VAL A 104 1.20 2.01 -16.68
N SER A 105 2.26 1.31 -17.08
CA SER A 105 2.96 1.55 -18.36
C SER A 105 2.05 1.30 -19.56
N ILE A 106 1.27 0.21 -19.56
CA ILE A 106 0.30 -0.10 -20.62
C ILE A 106 -0.74 1.03 -20.77
N VAL A 107 -1.28 1.54 -19.67
CA VAL A 107 -2.24 2.65 -19.73
C VAL A 107 -1.60 3.89 -20.35
N ARG A 108 -0.35 4.18 -19.99
CA ARG A 108 0.40 5.32 -20.53
C ARG A 108 0.75 5.16 -22.01
N ASP A 109 1.02 3.92 -22.46
CA ASP A 109 1.35 3.65 -23.86
C ASP A 109 0.11 3.74 -24.77
N LEU A 110 -1.08 3.45 -24.24
CA LEU A 110 -2.33 3.42 -25.00
C LEU A 110 -3.14 4.71 -24.94
N MET A 111 -2.94 5.55 -23.92
CA MET A 111 -3.81 6.67 -23.62
C MET A 111 -3.00 7.92 -23.29
N GLU A 112 -3.49 9.08 -23.75
CA GLU A 112 -2.90 10.39 -23.47
C GLU A 112 -3.96 11.37 -22.93
N GLY A 113 -3.50 12.41 -22.26
CA GLY A 113 -4.33 13.53 -21.81
C GLY A 113 -5.54 13.11 -20.97
N ARG A 114 -6.75 13.55 -21.38
CA ARG A 114 -8.01 13.30 -20.65
C ARG A 114 -8.42 11.83 -20.62
N ALA A 115 -8.10 11.06 -21.67
CA ALA A 115 -8.40 9.63 -21.72
C ALA A 115 -7.58 8.86 -20.71
N MET A 116 -6.28 9.14 -20.60
CA MET A 116 -5.40 8.58 -19.58
C MET A 116 -5.90 8.91 -18.16
N ALA A 117 -6.24 10.16 -17.90
CA ALA A 117 -6.75 10.58 -16.60
C ALA A 117 -8.04 9.83 -16.21
N ARG A 118 -8.96 9.63 -17.17
CA ARG A 118 -10.19 8.85 -16.95
C ARG A 118 -9.90 7.40 -16.59
N ILE A 119 -9.01 6.72 -17.31
CA ILE A 119 -8.66 5.32 -17.02
C ILE A 119 -7.95 5.20 -15.69
N MET A 120 -7.01 6.10 -15.38
CA MET A 120 -6.32 6.10 -14.09
C MET A 120 -7.28 6.36 -12.92
N SER A 121 -8.29 7.22 -13.10
CA SER A 121 -9.34 7.43 -12.10
C SER A 121 -10.16 6.15 -11.87
N LEU A 122 -10.54 5.42 -12.92
CA LEU A 122 -11.22 4.12 -12.78
C LEU A 122 -10.34 3.10 -12.05
N VAL A 123 -9.05 3.05 -12.38
CA VAL A 123 -8.09 2.19 -11.68
C VAL A 123 -8.02 2.53 -10.19
N MET A 124 -7.97 3.83 -9.84
CA MET A 124 -7.96 4.26 -8.44
C MET A 124 -9.28 3.92 -7.72
N THR A 125 -10.43 4.02 -8.41
CA THR A 125 -11.72 3.59 -7.87
C THR A 125 -11.71 2.10 -7.52
N VAL A 126 -11.18 1.26 -8.40
CA VAL A 126 -11.00 -0.18 -8.11
C VAL A 126 -10.10 -0.39 -6.89
N PHE A 127 -9.00 0.36 -6.79
CA PHE A 127 -8.09 0.29 -5.65
C PHE A 127 -8.76 0.68 -4.31
N MET A 128 -9.77 1.54 -4.34
CA MET A 128 -10.53 1.94 -3.15
C MET A 128 -11.60 0.90 -2.76
N ILE A 129 -12.21 0.26 -3.76
CA ILE A 129 -13.29 -0.71 -3.52
C ILE A 129 -12.72 -2.07 -3.10
N VAL A 130 -11.61 -2.50 -3.68
CA VAL A 130 -11.04 -3.82 -3.42
C VAL A 130 -10.72 -4.07 -1.95
N PRO A 131 -10.06 -3.19 -1.19
CA PRO A 131 -9.84 -3.40 0.24
C PRO A 131 -11.12 -3.54 1.08
N ILE A 132 -12.22 -2.93 0.62
CA ILE A 132 -13.53 -3.07 1.29
C ILE A 132 -14.09 -4.48 1.10
N LEU A 133 -13.92 -5.06 -0.09
CA LEU A 133 -14.51 -6.35 -0.47
C LEU A 133 -13.59 -7.54 -0.22
N ALA A 134 -12.27 -7.35 -0.25
CA ALA A 134 -11.30 -8.44 -0.22
C ALA A 134 -11.37 -9.30 1.05
N PRO A 135 -11.49 -8.73 2.28
CA PRO A 135 -11.67 -9.57 3.47
C PRO A 135 -12.97 -10.37 3.46
N ALA A 136 -14.05 -9.82 2.86
CA ALA A 136 -15.32 -10.56 2.70
C ALA A 136 -15.15 -11.76 1.74
N VAL A 137 -14.36 -11.61 0.69
CA VAL A 137 -14.01 -12.72 -0.21
C VAL A 137 -13.22 -13.78 0.57
N GLY A 138 -12.22 -13.36 1.37
CA GLY A 138 -11.43 -14.25 2.21
C GLY A 138 -12.27 -15.03 3.21
N GLN A 139 -13.16 -14.34 3.93
CA GLN A 139 -14.10 -14.96 4.86
C GLN A 139 -15.04 -15.93 4.13
N GLY A 140 -15.57 -15.55 2.97
CA GLY A 140 -16.43 -16.42 2.15
C GLY A 140 -15.70 -17.71 1.70
N VAL A 141 -14.43 -17.61 1.33
CA VAL A 141 -13.61 -18.80 1.02
C VAL A 141 -13.47 -19.70 2.23
N MET A 142 -13.20 -19.16 3.41
CA MET A 142 -13.02 -19.91 4.65
C MET A 142 -14.31 -20.60 5.15
N LEU A 143 -15.49 -20.14 4.73
CA LEU A 143 -16.75 -20.85 4.98
C LEU A 143 -16.92 -22.13 4.14
N LEU A 144 -16.24 -22.21 3.00
CA LEU A 144 -16.41 -23.28 2.02
C LEU A 144 -15.20 -24.23 1.93
N ALA A 145 -14.00 -23.74 2.33
CA ALA A 145 -12.76 -24.46 2.16
C ALA A 145 -11.74 -24.07 3.25
N PRO A 146 -10.67 -24.88 3.47
CA PRO A 146 -9.57 -24.51 4.37
C PRO A 146 -8.92 -23.20 3.98
N TRP A 147 -8.30 -22.50 4.96
CA TRP A 147 -7.70 -21.16 4.78
C TRP A 147 -6.68 -21.08 3.64
N GLN A 148 -6.00 -22.17 3.32
CA GLN A 148 -5.03 -22.25 2.21
C GLN A 148 -5.64 -21.84 0.86
N TRP A 149 -6.95 -22.05 0.68
CA TRP A 149 -7.66 -21.67 -0.53
C TRP A 149 -7.78 -20.15 -0.71
N THR A 150 -7.52 -19.36 0.31
CA THR A 150 -7.37 -17.91 0.14
C THR A 150 -6.24 -17.58 -0.84
N PHE A 151 -5.13 -18.33 -0.81
CA PHE A 151 -4.06 -18.22 -1.81
C PHE A 151 -4.41 -18.90 -3.13
N GLY A 152 -5.14 -20.01 -3.07
CA GLY A 152 -5.61 -20.73 -4.28
C GLY A 152 -6.49 -19.86 -5.17
N ILE A 153 -7.47 -19.14 -4.58
CA ILE A 153 -8.38 -18.27 -5.36
C ILE A 153 -7.62 -17.08 -5.98
N LEU A 154 -6.61 -16.53 -5.29
CA LEU A 154 -5.74 -15.50 -5.84
C LEU A 154 -4.94 -16.00 -7.04
N SER A 155 -4.44 -17.24 -6.96
CA SER A 155 -3.73 -17.87 -8.07
C SER A 155 -4.64 -18.12 -9.26
N LEU A 156 -5.86 -18.59 -9.03
CA LEU A 156 -6.87 -18.77 -10.08
C LEU A 156 -7.28 -17.45 -10.72
N ALA A 157 -7.45 -16.39 -9.92
CA ALA A 157 -7.71 -15.04 -10.41
C ALA A 157 -6.52 -14.52 -11.26
N GLY A 158 -5.29 -14.82 -10.85
CA GLY A 158 -4.08 -14.54 -11.63
C GLY A 158 -4.10 -15.26 -12.98
N ILE A 159 -4.38 -16.57 -13.01
CA ILE A 159 -4.48 -17.36 -14.25
C ILE A 159 -5.58 -16.78 -15.16
N GLY A 160 -6.76 -16.48 -14.63
CA GLY A 160 -7.85 -15.88 -15.39
C GLY A 160 -7.46 -14.53 -16.00
N CYS A 161 -6.81 -13.68 -15.20
CA CYS A 161 -6.28 -12.39 -15.67
C CYS A 161 -5.20 -12.58 -16.75
N GLY A 162 -4.27 -13.50 -16.56
CA GLY A 162 -3.21 -13.82 -17.52
C GLY A 162 -3.76 -14.35 -18.84
N THR A 163 -4.73 -15.27 -18.79
CA THR A 163 -5.42 -15.80 -19.95
C THR A 163 -6.13 -14.68 -20.72
N TRP A 164 -6.86 -13.80 -20.01
CA TRP A 164 -7.51 -12.65 -20.64
C TRP A 164 -6.49 -11.75 -21.36
N ILE A 165 -5.37 -11.42 -20.72
CA ILE A 165 -4.31 -10.60 -21.29
C ILE A 165 -3.66 -11.30 -22.49
N ALA A 166 -3.38 -12.60 -22.39
CA ALA A 166 -2.79 -13.36 -23.49
C ALA A 166 -3.67 -13.32 -24.75
N LEU A 167 -4.99 -13.43 -24.58
CA LEU A 167 -5.95 -13.51 -25.70
C LEU A 167 -6.36 -12.13 -26.23
N ARG A 168 -6.43 -11.08 -25.38
CA ARG A 168 -7.05 -9.81 -25.78
C ARG A 168 -6.11 -8.62 -25.85
N LEU A 169 -5.02 -8.60 -25.07
CA LEU A 169 -4.11 -7.47 -25.07
C LEU A 169 -3.06 -7.64 -26.20
N PRO A 170 -2.97 -6.73 -27.17
CA PRO A 170 -1.82 -6.68 -28.07
C PRO A 170 -0.57 -6.20 -27.33
N GLU A 171 0.63 -6.37 -27.93
CA GLU A 171 1.82 -5.68 -27.44
C GLU A 171 1.63 -4.17 -27.66
N THR A 172 1.81 -3.40 -26.56
CA THR A 172 1.57 -1.95 -26.59
C THR A 172 2.83 -1.14 -26.89
N LEU A 173 4.01 -1.72 -26.63
CA LEU A 173 5.30 -1.10 -26.92
C LEU A 173 5.78 -1.56 -28.28
N LYS A 174 5.85 -0.62 -29.26
CA LYS A 174 6.36 -0.93 -30.59
C LYS A 174 7.82 -1.35 -30.55
N PRO A 175 8.28 -2.26 -31.44
CA PRO A 175 9.68 -2.70 -31.46
C PRO A 175 10.69 -1.56 -31.61
N GLU A 176 10.32 -0.50 -32.33
CA GLU A 176 11.11 0.71 -32.53
C GLU A 176 11.29 1.58 -31.31
N ASP A 177 10.30 1.54 -30.38
CA ASP A 177 10.30 2.32 -29.14
C ASP A 177 10.99 1.58 -27.98
N ARG A 178 11.43 0.34 -28.19
CA ARG A 178 12.13 -0.44 -27.18
C ARG A 178 13.48 0.17 -26.85
N GLN A 179 13.70 0.45 -25.59
CA GLN A 179 14.95 1.04 -25.12
C GLN A 179 15.92 -0.03 -24.63
N PRO A 180 17.23 0.10 -24.96
CA PRO A 180 18.23 -0.77 -24.36
C PRO A 180 18.28 -0.55 -22.84
N LEU A 181 18.53 -1.62 -22.08
CA LEU A 181 18.76 -1.52 -20.65
C LEU A 181 20.02 -0.68 -20.39
N ASN A 182 19.84 0.59 -20.11
CA ASN A 182 20.95 1.48 -19.79
C ASN A 182 20.99 1.72 -18.28
N VAL A 183 21.74 0.85 -17.60
CA VAL A 183 21.91 0.92 -16.12
C VAL A 183 22.44 2.29 -15.69
N ALA A 184 23.35 2.90 -16.46
CA ALA A 184 23.91 4.20 -16.13
C ALA A 184 22.86 5.33 -16.23
N GLN A 185 21.95 5.26 -17.21
CA GLN A 185 20.87 6.22 -17.36
C GLN A 185 19.83 6.05 -16.24
N THR A 186 19.44 4.81 -15.95
CA THR A 186 18.53 4.46 -14.85
C THR A 186 19.09 4.94 -13.51
N PHE A 187 20.37 4.66 -13.25
CA PHE A 187 21.05 5.12 -12.04
C PHE A 187 21.11 6.65 -11.93
N ARG A 188 21.40 7.34 -13.04
CA ARG A 188 21.37 8.82 -13.07
C ARG A 188 19.97 9.37 -12.75
N GLY A 189 18.92 8.72 -13.26
CA GLY A 189 17.54 9.07 -12.94
C GLY A 189 17.27 8.94 -11.43
N TYR A 190 17.59 7.81 -10.83
CA TYR A 190 17.42 7.60 -9.38
C TYR A 190 18.32 8.51 -8.54
N LYS A 191 19.57 8.75 -8.97
CA LYS A 191 20.44 9.74 -8.30
C LYS A 191 19.76 11.11 -8.24
N ARG A 192 19.13 11.56 -9.35
CA ARG A 192 18.41 12.82 -9.38
C ARG A 192 17.23 12.84 -8.41
N VAL A 193 16.48 11.74 -8.29
CA VAL A 193 15.39 11.61 -7.32
C VAL A 193 15.89 11.83 -5.89
N VAL A 194 16.93 11.10 -5.47
CA VAL A 194 17.45 11.16 -4.09
C VAL A 194 18.23 12.44 -3.78
N THR A 195 18.70 13.14 -4.81
CA THR A 195 19.41 14.44 -4.62
C THR A 195 18.47 15.65 -4.70
N THR A 196 17.18 15.47 -4.95
CA THR A 196 16.20 16.56 -4.95
C THR A 196 15.55 16.66 -3.56
N PRO A 197 15.84 17.71 -2.76
CA PRO A 197 15.46 17.75 -1.34
C PRO A 197 13.95 17.64 -1.11
N VAL A 198 13.14 18.35 -1.88
CA VAL A 198 11.66 18.32 -1.77
C VAL A 198 11.14 16.89 -2.07
N THR A 199 11.69 16.25 -3.11
CA THR A 199 11.30 14.91 -3.51
C THR A 199 11.61 13.88 -2.43
N ILE A 200 12.88 13.82 -1.98
CA ILE A 200 13.28 12.81 -0.96
C ILE A 200 12.58 13.06 0.37
N GLY A 201 12.33 14.32 0.72
CA GLY A 201 11.62 14.69 1.93
C GLY A 201 10.17 14.19 1.91
N TYR A 202 9.39 14.53 0.89
CA TYR A 202 7.99 14.05 0.81
C TYR A 202 7.88 12.55 0.56
N MET A 203 8.83 11.93 -0.16
CA MET A 203 8.90 10.47 -0.27
C MET A 203 9.19 9.80 1.08
N GLY A 204 10.13 10.35 1.84
CA GLY A 204 10.47 9.86 3.19
C GLY A 204 9.29 10.02 4.15
N ALA A 205 8.68 11.21 4.21
CA ALA A 205 7.49 11.46 5.03
C ALA A 205 6.34 10.51 4.68
N SER A 206 6.10 10.30 3.38
CA SER A 206 5.12 9.31 2.91
C SER A 206 5.47 7.90 3.37
N GLY A 207 6.72 7.45 3.19
CA GLY A 207 7.15 6.12 3.61
C GLY A 207 6.92 5.88 5.09
N VAL A 208 7.24 6.86 5.94
CA VAL A 208 7.03 6.77 7.38
C VAL A 208 5.55 6.70 7.72
N ILE A 209 4.73 7.62 7.21
CA ILE A 209 3.30 7.66 7.57
C ILE A 209 2.50 6.49 6.99
N PHE A 210 2.89 5.94 5.84
CA PHE A 210 2.30 4.73 5.28
C PHE A 210 2.57 3.49 6.15
N GLY A 211 3.58 3.53 7.04
CA GLY A 211 3.77 2.54 8.08
C GLY A 211 2.54 2.36 8.97
N ALA A 212 1.81 3.43 9.26
CA ALA A 212 0.56 3.34 10.02
C ALA A 212 -0.51 2.53 9.27
N LEU A 213 -0.63 2.70 7.94
CA LEU A 213 -1.56 1.92 7.13
C LEU A 213 -1.19 0.42 7.12
N PHE A 214 0.09 0.10 6.87
CA PHE A 214 0.51 -1.30 6.86
C PHE A 214 0.46 -1.95 8.24
N SER A 215 0.74 -1.20 9.31
CA SER A 215 0.52 -1.68 10.68
C SER A 215 -0.96 -2.00 10.91
N TYR A 216 -1.88 -1.08 10.54
CA TYR A 216 -3.31 -1.32 10.63
C TYR A 216 -3.73 -2.59 9.87
N VAL A 217 -3.36 -2.69 8.60
CA VAL A 217 -3.72 -3.86 7.79
C VAL A 217 -3.22 -5.15 8.45
N ALA A 218 -1.98 -5.17 8.94
CA ALA A 218 -1.36 -6.35 9.51
C ALA A 218 -1.92 -6.75 10.89
N SER A 219 -2.31 -5.78 11.74
CA SER A 219 -2.81 -6.04 13.10
C SER A 219 -4.33 -5.98 13.23
N SER A 220 -5.06 -5.56 12.19
CA SER A 220 -6.49 -5.29 12.29
C SER A 220 -7.31 -6.50 12.73
N GLU A 221 -7.06 -7.69 12.18
CA GLU A 221 -7.74 -8.91 12.57
C GLU A 221 -7.51 -9.21 14.06
N GLN A 222 -6.26 -9.14 14.49
CA GLN A 222 -5.84 -9.37 15.87
C GLN A 222 -6.52 -8.38 16.84
N VAL A 223 -6.50 -7.09 16.51
CA VAL A 223 -7.13 -6.03 17.32
C VAL A 223 -8.63 -6.26 17.45
N PHE A 224 -9.34 -6.50 16.36
CA PHE A 224 -10.80 -6.69 16.44
C PHE A 224 -11.18 -8.01 17.10
N ARG A 225 -10.36 -9.06 16.97
CA ARG A 225 -10.58 -10.37 17.60
C ARG A 225 -10.27 -10.33 19.10
N GLU A 226 -9.07 -9.90 19.49
CA GLU A 226 -8.58 -10.04 20.86
C GLU A 226 -9.06 -8.93 21.78
N VAL A 227 -9.00 -7.67 21.30
CA VAL A 227 -9.36 -6.52 22.14
C VAL A 227 -10.88 -6.30 22.19
N PHE A 228 -11.52 -6.35 21.03
CA PHE A 228 -12.94 -5.99 20.94
C PHE A 228 -13.90 -7.18 20.80
N ASN A 229 -13.40 -8.43 20.73
CA ASN A 229 -14.21 -9.64 20.56
C ASN A 229 -15.18 -9.56 19.36
N LYS A 230 -14.71 -9.04 18.21
CA LYS A 230 -15.49 -8.81 16.99
C LYS A 230 -15.07 -9.69 15.83
N THR A 231 -14.67 -10.94 16.07
CA THR A 231 -14.20 -11.91 15.05
C THR A 231 -15.21 -12.07 13.92
N ASP A 232 -16.47 -12.34 14.23
CA ASP A 232 -17.52 -12.60 13.23
C ASP A 232 -17.87 -11.36 12.38
N THR A 233 -17.65 -10.17 12.92
CA THR A 233 -17.98 -8.89 12.28
C THR A 233 -16.75 -8.11 11.84
N PHE A 234 -15.54 -8.70 11.94
CA PHE A 234 -14.27 -8.08 11.58
C PHE A 234 -14.32 -7.39 10.21
N VAL A 235 -14.86 -8.09 9.21
CA VAL A 235 -14.96 -7.58 7.83
C VAL A 235 -15.72 -6.26 7.74
N LEU A 236 -16.79 -6.09 8.54
CA LEU A 236 -17.58 -4.86 8.56
C LEU A 236 -16.81 -3.69 9.16
N TRP A 237 -16.08 -3.93 10.24
CA TRP A 237 -15.27 -2.92 10.91
C TRP A 237 -14.09 -2.50 10.03
N PHE A 238 -13.41 -3.46 9.41
CA PHE A 238 -12.33 -3.20 8.46
C PHE A 238 -12.84 -2.40 7.25
N ALA A 239 -13.95 -2.82 6.66
CA ALA A 239 -14.58 -2.14 5.52
C ALA A 239 -15.00 -0.70 5.84
N GLY A 240 -15.45 -0.43 7.06
CA GLY A 240 -15.82 0.93 7.48
C GLY A 240 -14.61 1.88 7.54
N ILE A 241 -13.44 1.42 8.03
CA ILE A 241 -12.19 2.22 8.00
C ILE A 241 -11.74 2.45 6.55
N ALA A 242 -11.76 1.41 5.71
CA ALA A 242 -11.45 1.54 4.27
C ALA A 242 -12.42 2.49 3.57
N GLY A 243 -13.69 2.49 3.97
CA GLY A 243 -14.72 3.44 3.52
C GLY A 243 -14.40 4.87 3.93
N ALA A 244 -14.03 5.12 5.19
CA ALA A 244 -13.64 6.44 5.69
C ALA A 244 -12.44 6.99 4.90
N LEU A 245 -11.43 6.16 4.66
CA LEU A 245 -10.27 6.47 3.84
C LEU A 245 -10.66 6.82 2.40
N SER A 246 -11.57 6.05 1.81
CA SER A 246 -12.05 6.27 0.43
C SER A 246 -12.82 7.58 0.30
N VAL A 247 -13.73 7.86 1.24
CA VAL A 247 -14.52 9.11 1.27
C VAL A 247 -13.59 10.32 1.45
N SER A 248 -12.61 10.24 2.34
CA SER A 248 -11.68 11.34 2.57
C SER A 248 -10.79 11.61 1.35
N ASN A 249 -10.35 10.57 0.66
CA ASN A 249 -9.60 10.67 -0.58
C ASN A 249 -10.41 11.37 -1.69
N PHE A 250 -11.70 11.03 -1.80
CA PHE A 250 -12.62 11.71 -2.71
C PHE A 250 -12.83 13.18 -2.32
N MET A 251 -13.01 13.47 -1.03
CA MET A 251 -13.14 14.85 -0.54
C MET A 251 -11.87 15.68 -0.79
N ASN A 252 -10.69 15.06 -0.68
CA ASN A 252 -9.41 15.71 -0.92
C ASN A 252 -9.35 16.36 -2.31
N SER A 253 -9.90 15.73 -3.35
CA SER A 253 -9.88 16.27 -4.72
C SER A 253 -10.54 17.65 -4.82
N ARG A 254 -11.59 17.93 -4.03
CA ARG A 254 -12.28 19.21 -3.98
C ARG A 254 -11.63 20.22 -3.04
N ILE A 255 -11.14 19.74 -1.90
CA ILE A 255 -10.55 20.58 -0.86
C ILE A 255 -9.19 21.13 -1.32
N VAL A 256 -8.40 20.32 -2.02
CA VAL A 256 -7.06 20.68 -2.48
C VAL A 256 -7.09 21.78 -3.55
N GLU A 257 -8.12 21.83 -4.38
CA GLU A 257 -8.29 22.89 -5.39
C GLU A 257 -8.44 24.27 -4.73
N ARG A 258 -9.09 24.32 -3.55
CA ARG A 258 -9.36 25.57 -2.84
C ARG A 258 -8.22 26.01 -1.93
N PHE A 259 -7.59 25.07 -1.22
CA PHE A 259 -6.64 25.37 -0.14
C PHE A 259 -5.18 25.07 -0.50
N GLY A 260 -4.94 24.32 -1.59
CA GLY A 260 -3.61 23.90 -2.02
C GLY A 260 -3.10 22.65 -1.29
N MET A 261 -2.19 21.90 -1.94
CA MET A 261 -1.69 20.61 -1.45
C MET A 261 -0.93 20.72 -0.12
N ARG A 262 -0.04 21.74 0.04
CA ARG A 262 0.75 21.92 1.26
C ARG A 262 -0.14 22.20 2.47
N ARG A 263 -1.08 23.15 2.36
CA ARG A 263 -1.97 23.47 3.48
C ARG A 263 -2.81 22.29 3.90
N VAL A 264 -3.42 21.59 2.94
CA VAL A 264 -4.25 20.41 3.23
C VAL A 264 -3.42 19.34 3.90
N SER A 265 -2.30 18.92 3.29
CA SER A 265 -1.49 17.81 3.80
C SER A 265 -0.87 18.09 5.18
N HIS A 266 -0.40 19.31 5.43
CA HIS A 266 0.17 19.68 6.72
C HIS A 266 -0.91 19.74 7.81
N THR A 267 -2.09 20.29 7.50
CA THR A 267 -3.23 20.32 8.45
C THR A 267 -3.68 18.93 8.83
N VAL A 268 -3.88 18.03 7.84
CA VAL A 268 -4.34 16.67 8.14
C VAL A 268 -3.26 15.81 8.79
N LEU A 269 -1.97 16.09 8.57
CA LEU A 269 -0.88 15.42 9.29
C LEU A 269 -0.90 15.79 10.79
N ILE A 270 -1.09 17.07 11.12
CA ILE A 270 -1.27 17.51 12.50
C ILE A 270 -2.55 16.88 13.09
N GLY A 271 -3.65 16.88 12.33
CA GLY A 271 -4.90 16.22 12.71
C GLY A 271 -4.71 14.73 13.02
N PHE A 272 -3.96 14.01 12.17
CA PHE A 272 -3.60 12.60 12.40
C PHE A 272 -2.88 12.40 13.73
N ILE A 273 -1.89 13.24 14.05
CA ILE A 273 -1.14 13.17 15.31
C ILE A 273 -2.07 13.42 16.50
N LEU A 274 -2.85 14.51 16.45
CA LEU A 274 -3.74 14.89 17.57
C LEU A 274 -4.84 13.84 17.83
N LEU A 275 -5.44 13.30 16.76
CA LEU A 275 -6.43 12.23 16.88
C LEU A 275 -5.81 10.93 17.42
N SER A 276 -4.59 10.59 16.99
CA SER A 276 -3.86 9.43 17.50
C SER A 276 -3.54 9.59 18.99
N ILE A 277 -3.07 10.77 19.41
CA ILE A 277 -2.83 11.09 20.83
C ILE A 277 -4.14 10.99 21.64
N LEU A 278 -5.20 11.64 21.17
CA LEU A 278 -6.49 11.61 21.84
C LEU A 278 -7.00 10.18 22.00
N ASN A 279 -6.93 9.38 20.95
CA ASN A 279 -7.37 7.98 20.99
C ASN A 279 -6.52 7.16 21.98
N ALA A 280 -5.19 7.30 21.93
CA ALA A 280 -4.28 6.61 22.84
C ALA A 280 -4.57 6.96 24.32
N VAL A 281 -4.73 8.26 24.63
CA VAL A 281 -5.03 8.73 25.99
C VAL A 281 -6.39 8.20 26.48
N LEU A 282 -7.42 8.24 25.63
CA LEU A 282 -8.74 7.75 26.02
C LEU A 282 -8.74 6.22 26.24
N MET A 283 -8.06 5.46 25.38
CA MET A 283 -7.93 4.00 25.56
C MET A 283 -7.15 3.65 26.83
N ALA A 284 -6.07 4.37 27.12
CA ALA A 284 -5.27 4.15 28.33
C ALA A 284 -6.00 4.53 29.63
N THR A 285 -6.86 5.56 29.61
CA THR A 285 -7.51 6.09 30.83
C THR A 285 -8.92 5.57 31.06
N MET A 286 -9.70 5.36 30.00
CA MET A 286 -11.12 4.97 30.10
C MET A 286 -11.34 3.48 29.79
N GLY A 287 -10.27 2.76 29.44
CA GLY A 287 -10.32 1.38 28.98
C GLY A 287 -10.69 1.27 27.49
N GLU A 288 -10.48 0.09 26.95
CA GLU A 288 -10.62 -0.19 25.52
C GLU A 288 -12.09 -0.40 25.13
N ARG A 289 -12.72 0.67 24.71
CA ARG A 289 -14.13 0.71 24.27
C ARG A 289 -14.21 0.96 22.78
N LEU A 290 -14.83 0.04 22.05
CA LEU A 290 -14.97 0.13 20.60
C LEU A 290 -15.70 1.41 20.15
N GLU A 291 -16.71 1.85 20.91
CA GLU A 291 -17.53 3.03 20.62
C GLU A 291 -16.71 4.33 20.65
N ILE A 292 -15.61 4.36 21.39
CA ILE A 292 -14.69 5.50 21.46
C ILE A 292 -13.53 5.31 20.48
N PHE A 293 -12.92 4.11 20.48
CA PHE A 293 -11.80 3.78 19.62
C PHE A 293 -12.13 3.98 18.14
N TYR A 294 -13.22 3.36 17.70
CA TYR A 294 -13.50 3.23 16.26
C TYR A 294 -13.77 4.56 15.56
N PRO A 295 -14.60 5.49 16.06
CA PRO A 295 -14.80 6.78 15.41
C PRO A 295 -13.52 7.61 15.32
N LEU A 296 -12.71 7.65 16.39
CA LEU A 296 -11.44 8.38 16.39
C LEU A 296 -10.43 7.75 15.43
N PHE A 297 -10.40 6.44 15.37
CA PHE A 297 -9.56 5.68 14.47
C PHE A 297 -9.97 5.91 13.02
N ALA A 298 -11.26 5.90 12.70
CA ALA A 298 -11.79 6.22 11.38
C ALA A 298 -11.44 7.65 10.94
N LEU A 299 -11.52 8.62 11.85
CA LEU A 299 -11.09 10.01 11.57
C LEU A 299 -9.58 10.11 11.36
N THR A 300 -8.78 9.36 12.12
CA THR A 300 -7.32 9.28 11.92
C THR A 300 -7.00 8.77 10.52
N PHE A 301 -7.66 7.71 10.05
CA PHE A 301 -7.49 7.19 8.70
C PHE A 301 -8.10 8.08 7.60
N ALA A 302 -9.13 8.86 7.92
CA ALA A 302 -9.61 9.91 7.04
C ALA A 302 -8.54 10.99 6.79
N CYS A 303 -7.82 11.42 7.84
CA CYS A 303 -6.66 12.30 7.67
C CYS A 303 -5.58 11.67 6.78
N PHE A 304 -5.28 10.38 7.00
CA PHE A 304 -4.32 9.63 6.18
C PHE A 304 -4.71 9.62 4.70
N GLY A 305 -5.98 9.40 4.36
CA GLY A 305 -6.47 9.38 2.97
C GLY A 305 -6.19 10.69 2.21
N MET A 306 -6.24 11.83 2.89
CA MET A 306 -5.92 13.12 2.28
C MET A 306 -4.40 13.36 2.12
N MET A 307 -3.56 12.77 2.98
CA MET A 307 -2.10 12.96 2.92
C MET A 307 -1.44 12.28 1.72
N GLY A 308 -1.80 11.03 1.44
CA GLY A 308 -1.09 10.18 0.50
C GLY A 308 -0.98 10.77 -0.91
N ALA A 309 -2.10 11.24 -1.46
CA ALA A 309 -2.17 11.86 -2.78
C ALA A 309 -1.37 13.17 -2.84
N ASN A 310 -1.49 14.01 -1.81
CA ASN A 310 -0.82 15.31 -1.77
C ASN A 310 0.70 15.18 -1.61
N PHE A 311 1.17 14.30 -0.73
CA PHE A 311 2.60 14.04 -0.56
C PHE A 311 3.22 13.46 -1.84
N SER A 312 2.49 12.55 -2.52
CA SER A 312 2.92 12.02 -3.82
C SER A 312 3.07 13.11 -4.87
N ALA A 313 2.09 14.00 -4.97
CA ALA A 313 2.11 15.09 -5.93
C ALA A 313 3.25 16.09 -5.64
N LEU A 314 3.39 16.53 -4.38
CA LEU A 314 4.46 17.43 -3.93
C LEU A 314 5.86 16.81 -4.15
N GLY A 315 6.02 15.54 -3.83
CA GLY A 315 7.29 14.83 -4.03
C GLY A 315 7.69 14.65 -5.49
N MET A 316 6.71 14.53 -6.40
CA MET A 316 6.98 14.33 -7.83
C MET A 316 7.01 15.65 -8.65
N GLU A 317 6.50 16.75 -8.10
CA GLU A 317 6.41 18.05 -8.79
C GLU A 317 7.73 18.50 -9.44
N PRO A 318 8.91 18.42 -8.76
CA PRO A 318 10.17 18.85 -9.34
C PRO A 318 10.72 17.94 -10.46
N LEU A 319 10.15 16.74 -10.64
CA LEU A 319 10.71 15.67 -11.46
C LEU A 319 9.88 15.33 -12.71
N GLY A 320 9.07 16.26 -13.21
CA GLY A 320 8.15 16.01 -14.34
C GLY A 320 8.80 15.37 -15.57
N ARG A 321 10.06 15.72 -15.90
CA ARG A 321 10.81 15.13 -17.05
C ARG A 321 11.19 13.66 -16.86
N ILE A 322 11.24 13.17 -15.62
CA ILE A 322 11.58 11.79 -15.28
C ILE A 322 10.48 11.15 -14.42
N ALA A 323 9.21 11.53 -14.68
CA ALA A 323 8.06 11.13 -13.87
C ALA A 323 7.94 9.60 -13.69
N GLY A 324 8.30 8.80 -14.70
CA GLY A 324 8.30 7.34 -14.59
C GLY A 324 9.30 6.81 -13.56
N THR A 325 10.55 7.30 -13.60
CA THR A 325 11.59 6.95 -12.63
C THR A 325 11.22 7.47 -11.22
N ALA A 326 10.69 8.69 -11.13
CA ALA A 326 10.23 9.28 -9.88
C ALA A 326 9.09 8.47 -9.26
N SER A 327 8.10 8.04 -10.05
CA SER A 327 6.99 7.20 -9.60
C SER A 327 7.45 5.83 -9.10
N ALA A 328 8.40 5.19 -9.79
CA ALA A 328 9.00 3.93 -9.34
C ALA A 328 9.74 4.09 -8.01
N ALA A 329 10.55 5.16 -7.87
CA ALA A 329 11.25 5.48 -6.64
C ALA A 329 10.27 5.81 -5.49
N TYR A 330 9.22 6.56 -5.76
CA TYR A 330 8.17 6.86 -4.79
C TYR A 330 7.49 5.57 -4.33
N GLY A 331 7.10 4.70 -5.25
CA GLY A 331 6.50 3.41 -4.92
C GLY A 331 7.42 2.52 -4.09
N PHE A 332 8.70 2.47 -4.42
CA PHE A 332 9.73 1.75 -3.63
C PHE A 332 9.82 2.32 -2.20
N MET A 333 9.99 3.63 -2.06
CA MET A 333 10.11 4.27 -0.75
C MET A 333 8.86 4.08 0.10
N THR A 334 7.68 4.33 -0.46
CA THR A 334 6.40 4.21 0.28
C THR A 334 6.06 2.79 0.64
N THR A 335 6.51 1.77 -0.10
CA THR A 335 6.29 0.37 0.27
C THR A 335 7.37 -0.19 1.18
N THR A 336 8.65 0.00 0.86
CA THR A 336 9.76 -0.61 1.63
C THR A 336 9.92 0.06 2.99
N VAL A 337 9.93 1.39 3.03
CA VAL A 337 10.03 2.15 4.29
C VAL A 337 8.77 1.93 5.14
N ALA A 338 7.60 1.96 4.51
CA ALA A 338 6.35 1.71 5.19
C ALA A 338 6.23 0.27 5.73
N SER A 339 6.76 -0.72 5.02
CA SER A 339 6.81 -2.11 5.50
C SER A 339 7.63 -2.21 6.79
N PHE A 340 8.80 -1.58 6.83
CA PHE A 340 9.65 -1.58 8.02
C PHE A 340 8.97 -0.91 9.22
N PHE A 341 8.47 0.31 9.05
CA PHE A 341 7.81 1.04 10.13
C PHE A 341 6.46 0.41 10.52
N GLY A 342 5.75 -0.15 9.54
CA GLY A 342 4.50 -0.88 9.80
C GLY A 342 4.73 -2.12 10.65
N TRP A 343 5.74 -2.91 10.32
CA TRP A 343 6.14 -4.06 11.13
C TRP A 343 6.58 -3.64 12.54
N MET A 344 7.40 -2.59 12.64
CA MET A 344 7.89 -2.08 13.92
C MET A 344 6.73 -1.66 14.86
N VAL A 345 5.67 -1.08 14.33
CA VAL A 345 4.48 -0.71 15.11
C VAL A 345 3.61 -1.93 15.38
N ALA A 346 3.28 -2.72 14.37
CA ALA A 346 2.39 -3.86 14.49
C ALA A 346 2.95 -4.95 15.45
N SER A 347 4.27 -5.17 15.44
CA SER A 347 4.93 -6.13 16.34
C SER A 347 4.90 -5.73 17.83
N ARG A 348 4.50 -4.48 18.15
CA ARG A 348 4.33 -4.02 19.52
C ARG A 348 2.96 -4.36 20.12
N PHE A 349 2.08 -4.96 19.34
CA PHE A 349 0.78 -5.39 19.86
C PHE A 349 0.97 -6.38 21.02
N ASP A 350 0.38 -6.09 22.16
CA ASP A 350 0.50 -6.84 23.42
C ASP A 350 -0.86 -7.27 23.99
N GLY A 351 -1.90 -7.27 23.16
CA GLY A 351 -3.29 -7.48 23.57
C GLY A 351 -4.03 -6.17 23.85
N SER A 352 -3.37 -5.01 23.65
CA SER A 352 -3.93 -3.67 23.78
C SER A 352 -3.77 -2.86 22.50
N VAL A 353 -4.68 -1.92 22.24
CA VAL A 353 -4.54 -0.98 21.11
C VAL A 353 -3.56 0.17 21.40
N VAL A 354 -3.23 0.40 22.66
CA VAL A 354 -2.42 1.56 23.09
C VAL A 354 -1.05 1.59 22.44
N PRO A 355 -0.23 0.50 22.42
CA PRO A 355 1.08 0.52 21.77
C PRO A 355 1.04 0.81 20.27
N ILE A 356 -0.03 0.38 19.59
CA ILE A 356 -0.24 0.68 18.16
C ILE A 356 -0.53 2.17 17.97
N LEU A 357 -1.40 2.74 18.79
CA LEU A 357 -1.75 4.17 18.74
C LEU A 357 -0.55 5.06 19.07
N GLU A 358 0.27 4.68 20.07
CA GLU A 358 1.56 5.35 20.36
C GLU A 358 2.51 5.27 19.17
N GLY A 359 2.56 4.13 18.50
CA GLY A 359 3.29 3.96 17.24
C GLY A 359 2.83 4.95 16.17
N TYR A 360 1.52 5.17 16.03
CA TYR A 360 0.97 6.15 15.08
C TYR A 360 1.35 7.58 15.43
N VAL A 361 1.33 7.93 16.72
CA VAL A 361 1.85 9.24 17.18
C VAL A 361 3.31 9.40 16.79
N GLY A 362 4.15 8.38 17.04
CA GLY A 362 5.57 8.39 16.67
C GLY A 362 5.79 8.56 15.17
N LEU A 363 5.06 7.80 14.34
CA LEU A 363 5.13 7.91 12.88
C LEU A 363 4.65 9.28 12.38
N GLY A 364 3.57 9.79 12.96
CA GLY A 364 3.06 11.13 12.64
C GLY A 364 4.08 12.22 12.95
N ILE A 365 4.68 12.20 14.14
CA ILE A 365 5.71 13.16 14.56
C ILE A 365 6.94 13.03 13.66
N ALA A 366 7.43 11.82 13.38
CA ALA A 366 8.57 11.61 12.50
C ALA A 366 8.29 12.14 11.09
N SER A 367 7.10 11.88 10.53
CA SER A 367 6.69 12.44 9.24
C SER A 367 6.63 13.97 9.28
N LEU A 368 6.10 14.57 10.35
CA LEU A 368 6.04 16.02 10.52
C LEU A 368 7.44 16.64 10.59
N VAL A 369 8.36 16.03 11.31
CA VAL A 369 9.78 16.48 11.38
C VAL A 369 10.42 16.46 10.00
N ILE A 370 10.21 15.38 9.22
CA ILE A 370 10.74 15.30 7.85
C ILE A 370 10.14 16.41 6.98
N VAL A 371 8.83 16.66 7.08
CA VAL A 371 8.16 17.76 6.34
C VAL A 371 8.72 19.10 6.75
N LEU A 372 8.90 19.37 8.06
CA LEU A 372 9.49 20.61 8.57
C LEU A 372 10.91 20.85 8.03
N ILE A 373 11.74 19.83 8.00
CA ILE A 373 13.09 19.91 7.42
C ILE A 373 13.00 20.22 5.92
N THR A 374 12.10 19.55 5.20
CA THR A 374 11.89 19.68 3.76
C THR A 374 11.45 21.10 3.39
N GLU A 375 10.51 21.65 4.14
CA GLU A 375 9.94 23.00 3.94
C GLU A 375 10.72 24.10 4.72
N ARG A 376 11.93 23.78 5.21
CA ARG A 376 12.83 24.72 5.92
C ARG A 376 12.15 25.45 7.09
N GLY A 377 11.31 24.72 7.83
CA GLY A 377 10.56 25.26 8.98
C GLY A 377 9.29 26.03 8.63
N LYS A 378 8.95 26.22 7.35
CA LYS A 378 7.76 26.94 6.91
C LYS A 378 6.64 25.97 6.58
N LEU A 379 5.69 25.76 7.49
CA LEU A 379 4.47 25.01 7.20
C LEU A 379 3.44 25.90 6.50
N PHE A 380 2.55 25.28 5.75
CA PHE A 380 1.41 25.93 5.08
C PHE A 380 1.77 26.95 3.98
N GLY A 381 3.03 26.98 3.53
CA GLY A 381 3.51 27.88 2.48
C GLY A 381 2.72 27.76 1.18
N THR A 382 2.54 28.86 0.48
CA THR A 382 2.01 28.92 -0.88
C THR A 382 3.17 29.02 -1.88
N ARG A 383 2.91 28.70 -3.17
CA ARG A 383 3.92 28.83 -4.24
C ARG A 383 4.43 30.27 -4.42
N GLU A 384 3.65 31.25 -3.98
CA GLU A 384 3.99 32.67 -4.03
C GLU A 384 5.04 33.09 -2.98
N ASP A 385 5.24 32.26 -1.93
CA ASP A 385 6.23 32.51 -0.89
C ASP A 385 7.65 32.09 -1.29
N GLU A 386 7.84 31.49 -2.48
CA GLU A 386 9.12 30.99 -3.00
C GLU A 386 9.70 31.86 -4.14
N ALA A 387 8.96 32.86 -4.61
CA ALA A 387 9.40 33.84 -5.62
C ALA A 387 9.97 35.10 -4.92
#